data_5ac95c2c43cb986f2d57ac40cb344e9a
#
_entry.id   5ac95c2c43cb986f2d57ac40cb344e9a
#
_cell.length_a   1.000
_cell.length_b   1.000
_cell.length_c   1.000
_cell.angle_alpha   90.00
_cell.angle_beta   90.00
_cell.angle_gamma   90.00
#
_symmetry.space_group_name_H-M   'P 1'
#
loop_
_entity.id
_entity.type
_entity.pdbx_description
1 polymer ?
#
loop_
_entity_poly.entity_id
_entity_poly.type
_entity_poly.pdbx_seq_one_letter_code
_entity_poly.pdbx_strand_id
1 'polypeptide(L)'
;MNAHLTPNRGAVALVGLAPPDLDGARDAALLAGAHVCSNPGQATLILASASAPVPEGVPCVRVGQGGQVRLPGDTALLVSLIAEASSRTRRSGALWVVAGIAGGVGVTGVVRLVARERGRRRGIRWGGRRGERRAGVGDAVVVDASGSVPGVALAGDHDVPGVRWADLDASEDSYLPSLRDHLPVVGGVRALVGDCRGGAAADDPRVVAACRSLDAPLVVDAGRWDERAARCVSAIHADALVLVTHGDLEGAAALSATCAEIPPPCSAITLVCAGERWGAGVRECAPGPILRAPTRPGRNLRALMRALESVSSMSAGGAARPPGEPLVIEARHA
;
A
#
# COMPACT_ATOMS: atom_id res chain seq x y z
N MET A 1 -20.20 -5.16 29.89
CA MET A 1 -18.91 -5.86 29.93
C MET A 1 -18.27 -5.67 28.55
N ASN A 2 -17.48 -4.60 28.39
CA ASN A 2 -16.86 -4.23 27.11
C ASN A 2 -15.61 -5.08 26.92
N ALA A 3 -15.66 -6.03 25.99
CA ALA A 3 -14.48 -6.69 25.50
C ALA A 3 -13.64 -5.64 24.75
N HIS A 4 -12.58 -5.15 25.37
CA HIS A 4 -11.51 -4.45 24.69
C HIS A 4 -10.92 -5.41 23.65
N LEU A 5 -11.28 -5.22 22.39
CA LEU A 5 -10.62 -5.86 21.27
C LEU A 5 -9.16 -5.36 21.29
N THR A 6 -8.28 -6.20 21.83
CA THR A 6 -6.83 -6.04 21.70
C THR A 6 -6.50 -5.89 20.22
N PRO A 7 -5.65 -4.93 19.82
CA PRO A 7 -5.24 -4.78 18.44
C PRO A 7 -4.66 -6.12 17.95
N ASN A 8 -5.11 -6.55 16.80
CA ASN A 8 -4.79 -7.83 16.18
C ASN A 8 -3.28 -7.86 15.90
N ARG A 9 -2.49 -8.35 16.84
CA ARG A 9 -1.06 -8.65 16.64
C ARG A 9 -1.01 -9.75 15.59
N GLY A 10 -0.11 -9.67 14.61
CA GLY A 10 0.01 -10.66 13.55
C GLY A 10 -0.07 -12.08 14.13
N ALA A 11 -1.00 -12.88 13.65
CA ALA A 11 -1.23 -14.23 14.13
C ALA A 11 -0.42 -15.21 13.26
N VAL A 12 0.43 -16.02 13.88
CA VAL A 12 1.24 -17.04 13.21
C VAL A 12 0.75 -18.42 13.64
N ALA A 13 0.43 -19.29 12.69
CA ALA A 13 0.12 -20.68 13.00
C ALA A 13 1.34 -21.57 12.76
N LEU A 14 1.58 -22.51 13.68
CA LEU A 14 2.67 -23.49 13.59
C LEU A 14 2.05 -24.84 13.26
N VAL A 15 2.44 -25.44 12.12
CA VAL A 15 1.79 -26.67 11.60
C VAL A 15 2.83 -27.77 11.31
N GLY A 16 2.75 -28.86 12.02
CA GLY A 16 3.55 -30.07 11.77
C GLY A 16 5.06 -29.89 11.99
N LEU A 17 5.49 -28.90 12.75
CA LEU A 17 6.91 -28.69 13.07
C LEU A 17 7.38 -29.66 14.12
N ALA A 18 8.59 -30.23 13.95
CA ALA A 18 9.26 -31.03 14.96
C ALA A 18 9.74 -30.15 16.14
N PRO A 19 9.97 -30.72 17.34
CA PRO A 19 10.31 -29.94 18.53
C PRO A 19 11.42 -28.88 18.36
N PRO A 20 12.59 -29.16 17.76
CA PRO A 20 13.63 -28.13 17.61
C PRO A 20 13.21 -26.98 16.68
N ASP A 21 12.49 -27.28 15.58
CA ASP A 21 11.97 -26.26 14.67
C ASP A 21 10.78 -25.51 15.27
N LEU A 22 9.97 -26.20 16.08
CA LEU A 22 8.80 -25.63 16.76
C LEU A 22 9.23 -24.55 17.76
N ASP A 23 10.23 -24.82 18.57
CA ASP A 23 10.72 -23.89 19.58
C ASP A 23 11.39 -22.69 18.92
N GLY A 24 12.27 -22.91 17.94
CA GLY A 24 12.86 -21.83 17.16
C GLY A 24 11.85 -20.96 16.41
N ALA A 25 10.76 -21.56 15.88
CA ALA A 25 9.68 -20.83 15.22
C ALA A 25 8.85 -19.98 16.22
N ARG A 26 8.65 -20.47 17.45
CA ARG A 26 8.00 -19.70 18.53
C ARG A 26 8.84 -18.51 18.96
N ASP A 27 10.15 -18.72 19.14
CA ASP A 27 11.07 -17.65 19.49
C ASP A 27 11.13 -16.59 18.40
N ALA A 28 11.18 -17.00 17.12
CA ALA A 28 11.15 -16.08 16.00
C ALA A 28 9.82 -15.27 15.95
N ALA A 29 8.68 -15.91 16.22
CA ALA A 29 7.39 -15.23 16.28
C ALA A 29 7.36 -14.21 17.43
N LEU A 30 7.88 -14.56 18.59
CA LEU A 30 7.98 -13.65 19.75
C LEU A 30 8.90 -12.45 19.44
N LEU A 31 10.06 -12.68 18.85
CA LEU A 31 10.99 -11.62 18.44
C LEU A 31 10.39 -10.69 17.39
N ALA A 32 9.58 -11.22 16.48
CA ALA A 32 8.84 -10.43 15.48
C ALA A 32 7.60 -9.70 16.05
N GLY A 33 7.31 -9.84 17.34
CA GLY A 33 6.12 -9.28 18.00
C GLY A 33 4.80 -9.89 17.52
N ALA A 34 4.83 -11.11 16.95
CA ALA A 34 3.66 -11.88 16.57
C ALA A 34 3.19 -12.79 17.71
N HIS A 35 1.93 -13.22 17.65
CA HIS A 35 1.40 -14.23 18.57
C HIS A 35 1.12 -15.54 17.83
N VAL A 36 1.34 -16.66 18.50
CA VAL A 36 1.02 -17.97 17.94
C VAL A 36 -0.46 -18.27 18.16
N CYS A 37 -1.17 -18.60 17.07
CA CYS A 37 -2.56 -19.00 17.10
C CYS A 37 -2.73 -20.49 16.80
N SER A 38 -3.78 -21.09 17.34
CA SER A 38 -4.09 -22.51 17.14
C SER A 38 -4.86 -22.81 15.86
N ASN A 39 -5.51 -21.80 15.25
CA ASN A 39 -6.31 -21.97 14.04
C ASN A 39 -5.55 -21.44 12.81
N PRO A 40 -5.04 -22.33 11.93
CA PRO A 40 -4.32 -21.91 10.72
C PRO A 40 -5.14 -21.04 9.77
N GLY A 41 -6.47 -21.21 9.71
CA GLY A 41 -7.35 -20.40 8.87
C GLY A 41 -7.54 -18.96 9.34
N GLN A 42 -7.10 -18.63 10.55
CA GLN A 42 -7.12 -17.27 11.12
C GLN A 42 -5.71 -16.66 11.20
N ALA A 43 -4.70 -17.41 10.76
CA ALA A 43 -3.33 -16.96 10.76
C ALA A 43 -3.07 -15.97 9.61
N THR A 44 -2.16 -15.04 9.85
CA THR A 44 -1.62 -14.13 8.82
C THR A 44 -0.46 -14.75 8.07
N LEU A 45 0.19 -15.72 8.72
CA LEU A 45 1.28 -16.52 8.17
C LEU A 45 1.23 -17.91 8.81
N ILE A 46 1.44 -18.93 8.00
CA ILE A 46 1.62 -20.30 8.48
C ILE A 46 3.11 -20.66 8.37
N LEU A 47 3.67 -21.14 9.48
CA LEU A 47 4.99 -21.78 9.49
C LEU A 47 4.74 -23.29 9.55
N ALA A 48 5.10 -23.99 8.49
CA ALA A 48 4.79 -25.40 8.38
C ALA A 48 6.02 -26.22 8.01
N SER A 49 6.06 -27.50 8.47
CA SER A 49 7.06 -28.42 7.97
C SER A 49 6.90 -28.67 6.46
N ALA A 50 7.92 -29.18 5.78
CA ALA A 50 7.92 -29.38 4.34
C ALA A 50 6.73 -30.23 3.84
N SER A 51 6.26 -31.20 4.63
CA SER A 51 5.21 -32.15 4.28
C SER A 51 3.84 -31.86 4.90
N ALA A 52 3.74 -30.86 5.80
CA ALA A 52 2.48 -30.59 6.49
C ALA A 52 1.42 -30.00 5.55
N PRO A 53 0.17 -30.49 5.57
CA PRO A 53 -0.92 -29.87 4.83
C PRO A 53 -1.21 -28.48 5.40
N VAL A 54 -1.45 -27.52 4.51
CA VAL A 54 -1.80 -26.14 4.88
C VAL A 54 -3.06 -25.72 4.17
N PRO A 55 -3.92 -24.87 4.80
CA PRO A 55 -5.09 -24.31 4.14
C PRO A 55 -4.70 -23.47 2.92
N GLU A 56 -5.49 -23.52 1.88
CA GLU A 56 -5.36 -22.64 0.73
C GLU A 56 -5.67 -21.18 1.11
N GLY A 57 -4.98 -20.24 0.47
CA GLY A 57 -5.24 -18.79 0.64
C GLY A 57 -4.53 -18.11 1.81
N VAL A 58 -3.83 -18.85 2.69
CA VAL A 58 -3.00 -18.26 3.74
C VAL A 58 -1.52 -18.36 3.33
N PRO A 59 -0.74 -17.28 3.39
CA PRO A 59 0.70 -17.32 3.13
C PRO A 59 1.39 -18.36 4.01
N CYS A 60 2.29 -19.14 3.43
CA CYS A 60 2.99 -20.22 4.14
C CYS A 60 4.49 -20.17 3.90
N VAL A 61 5.27 -20.30 4.96
CA VAL A 61 6.71 -20.50 4.93
C VAL A 61 7.01 -21.92 5.39
N ARG A 62 7.78 -22.66 4.60
CA ARG A 62 8.21 -24.02 4.93
C ARG A 62 9.49 -23.96 5.76
N VAL A 63 9.43 -24.55 6.96
CA VAL A 63 10.51 -24.53 7.97
C VAL A 63 11.05 -25.93 8.18
N GLY A 64 12.35 -26.06 8.35
CA GLY A 64 13.05 -27.30 8.62
C GLY A 64 13.71 -27.91 7.39
N GLN A 65 14.08 -29.21 7.48
CA GLN A 65 14.78 -29.90 6.41
C GLN A 65 13.90 -30.02 5.15
N GLY A 66 14.40 -29.50 4.03
CA GLY A 66 13.64 -29.40 2.77
C GLY A 66 12.70 -28.20 2.68
N GLY A 67 12.66 -27.35 3.69
CA GLY A 67 11.93 -26.08 3.69
C GLY A 67 12.72 -24.89 3.13
N GLN A 68 12.05 -23.74 3.07
CA GLN A 68 12.64 -22.46 2.65
C GLN A 68 13.56 -21.86 3.72
N VAL A 69 13.31 -22.21 4.98
CA VAL A 69 14.00 -21.68 6.17
C VAL A 69 14.49 -22.85 7.02
N ARG A 70 15.75 -22.81 7.43
CA ARG A 70 16.37 -23.84 8.29
C ARG A 70 16.78 -23.21 9.62
N LEU A 71 16.18 -23.67 10.70
CA LEU A 71 16.52 -23.22 12.04
C LEU A 71 17.68 -24.07 12.61
N PRO A 72 18.59 -23.46 13.42
CA PRO A 72 18.58 -22.05 13.83
C PRO A 72 19.26 -21.07 12.83
N GLY A 73 19.87 -21.57 11.75
CA GLY A 73 20.70 -20.74 10.85
C GLY A 73 19.99 -19.53 10.26
N ASP A 74 18.72 -19.70 9.88
CA ASP A 74 17.93 -18.67 9.18
C ASP A 74 16.94 -17.93 10.11
N THR A 75 17.19 -17.92 11.44
CA THR A 75 16.29 -17.26 12.42
C THR A 75 16.01 -15.81 12.07
N ALA A 76 17.03 -15.03 11.68
CA ALA A 76 16.85 -13.62 11.31
C ALA A 76 15.95 -13.44 10.09
N LEU A 77 16.09 -14.31 9.08
CA LEU A 77 15.22 -14.34 7.92
C LEU A 77 13.76 -14.65 8.32
N LEU A 78 13.56 -15.64 9.18
CA LEU A 78 12.23 -16.02 9.66
C LEU A 78 11.56 -14.89 10.44
N VAL A 79 12.30 -14.21 11.33
CA VAL A 79 11.81 -13.01 12.06
C VAL A 79 11.38 -11.94 11.08
N SER A 80 12.17 -11.66 10.04
CA SER A 80 11.83 -10.67 9.02
C SER A 80 10.56 -11.04 8.26
N LEU A 81 10.40 -12.30 7.84
CA LEU A 81 9.21 -12.79 7.13
C LEU A 81 7.94 -12.69 8.01
N ILE A 82 8.05 -13.02 9.28
CA ILE A 82 6.95 -12.91 10.25
C ILE A 82 6.58 -11.44 10.48
N ALA A 83 7.56 -10.57 10.67
CA ALA A 83 7.33 -9.13 10.87
C ALA A 83 6.67 -8.51 9.64
N GLU A 84 7.09 -8.90 8.45
CA GLU A 84 6.49 -8.50 7.18
C GLU A 84 5.03 -8.93 7.06
N ALA A 85 4.73 -10.22 7.27
CA ALA A 85 3.36 -10.74 7.25
C ALA A 85 2.47 -10.05 8.30
N SER A 86 3.00 -9.82 9.49
CA SER A 86 2.30 -9.10 10.56
C SER A 86 2.02 -7.64 10.22
N SER A 87 2.92 -6.98 9.51
CA SER A 87 2.74 -5.60 9.04
C SER A 87 1.63 -5.47 8.00
N ARG A 88 1.56 -6.43 7.06
CA ARG A 88 0.47 -6.48 6.07
C ARG A 88 -0.91 -6.59 6.71
N THR A 89 -1.03 -7.36 7.77
CA THR A 89 -2.31 -7.62 8.46
C THR A 89 -2.72 -6.50 9.40
N ARG A 90 -1.77 -5.70 9.90
CA ARG A 90 -2.08 -4.54 10.76
C ARG A 90 -2.78 -3.42 10.00
N ARG A 91 -2.68 -3.37 8.68
CA ARG A 91 -3.36 -2.35 7.90
C ARG A 91 -4.86 -2.67 7.77
N SER A 92 -5.69 -1.82 8.32
CA SER A 92 -7.15 -1.91 8.18
C SER A 92 -7.66 -1.58 6.78
N GLY A 93 -6.75 -1.44 5.79
CA GLY A 93 -7.11 -1.13 4.40
C GLY A 93 -5.94 -1.24 3.43
N ALA A 94 -6.25 -1.31 2.14
CA ALA A 94 -5.28 -1.42 1.07
C ALA A 94 -4.34 -0.22 1.01
N LEU A 95 -3.12 -0.44 0.52
CA LEU A 95 -2.10 0.56 0.25
C LEU A 95 -1.94 0.75 -1.26
N TRP A 96 -2.22 1.95 -1.74
CA TRP A 96 -2.09 2.31 -3.13
C TRP A 96 -1.00 3.35 -3.31
N VAL A 97 -0.16 3.16 -4.31
CA VAL A 97 0.89 4.11 -4.68
C VAL A 97 0.55 4.76 -6.01
N VAL A 98 0.77 6.05 -6.13
CA VAL A 98 0.61 6.81 -7.36
C VAL A 98 1.95 7.42 -7.72
N ALA A 99 2.40 7.20 -8.96
CA ALA A 99 3.63 7.77 -9.50
C ALA A 99 3.44 8.26 -10.94
N GLY A 100 4.24 9.21 -11.37
CA GLY A 100 4.21 9.77 -12.72
C GLY A 100 5.36 9.27 -13.57
N ILE A 101 5.10 8.93 -14.82
CA ILE A 101 6.14 8.59 -15.80
C ILE A 101 6.96 9.85 -16.17
N ALA A 102 6.31 11.01 -16.20
CA ALA A 102 6.94 12.29 -16.47
C ALA A 102 6.55 13.33 -15.41
N GLY A 103 7.27 14.44 -15.37
CA GLY A 103 6.91 15.59 -14.53
C GLY A 103 5.64 16.28 -15.03
N GLY A 104 4.86 16.84 -14.11
CA GLY A 104 3.68 17.64 -14.43
C GLY A 104 2.42 16.86 -14.83
N VAL A 105 2.45 15.52 -14.86
CA VAL A 105 1.30 14.66 -15.25
C VAL A 105 0.14 14.64 -14.23
N GLY A 106 0.28 15.35 -13.10
CA GLY A 106 -0.81 15.54 -12.14
C GLY A 106 -0.94 14.47 -11.06
N VAL A 107 0.13 13.75 -10.71
CA VAL A 107 0.17 12.72 -9.65
C VAL A 107 -0.50 13.19 -8.38
N THR A 108 -0.04 14.29 -7.80
CA THR A 108 -0.55 14.87 -6.55
C THR A 108 -2.05 15.19 -6.61
N GLY A 109 -2.53 15.63 -7.78
CA GLY A 109 -3.97 15.86 -8.01
C GLY A 109 -4.77 14.56 -7.93
N VAL A 110 -4.27 13.48 -8.53
CA VAL A 110 -4.87 12.13 -8.47
C VAL A 110 -4.88 11.62 -7.03
N VAL A 111 -3.74 11.73 -6.32
CA VAL A 111 -3.61 11.31 -4.90
C VAL A 111 -4.67 11.98 -4.04
N ARG A 112 -4.82 13.31 -4.13
CA ARG A 112 -5.83 14.07 -3.37
C ARG A 112 -7.25 13.60 -3.65
N LEU A 113 -7.59 13.35 -4.92
CA LEU A 113 -8.92 12.90 -5.31
C LEU A 113 -9.22 11.50 -4.81
N VAL A 114 -8.28 10.57 -4.97
CA VAL A 114 -8.41 9.17 -4.53
C VAL A 114 -8.57 9.10 -3.02
N ALA A 115 -7.72 9.80 -2.26
CA ALA A 115 -7.76 9.81 -0.80
C ALA A 115 -9.08 10.39 -0.26
N ARG A 116 -9.56 11.50 -0.83
CA ARG A 116 -10.85 12.10 -0.47
C ARG A 116 -12.03 11.18 -0.74
N GLU A 117 -12.05 10.53 -1.91
CA GLU A 117 -13.14 9.62 -2.28
C GLU A 117 -13.15 8.38 -1.39
N ARG A 118 -11.96 7.87 -1.06
CA ARG A 118 -11.83 6.72 -0.18
C ARG A 118 -12.29 7.01 1.24
N GLY A 119 -11.95 8.19 1.76
CA GLY A 119 -12.43 8.66 3.06
C GLY A 119 -13.94 8.83 3.13
N ARG A 120 -14.57 9.29 2.04
CA ARG A 120 -16.03 9.46 1.96
C ARG A 120 -16.80 8.14 2.01
N ARG A 121 -16.33 7.09 1.34
CA ARG A 121 -17.04 5.81 1.23
C ARG A 121 -17.17 5.06 2.54
N ARG A 122 -16.20 5.18 3.45
CA ARG A 122 -16.27 4.57 4.79
C ARG A 122 -17.06 5.37 5.82
N GLY A 123 -17.18 6.68 5.66
CA GLY A 123 -17.96 7.56 6.54
C GLY A 123 -19.48 7.39 6.44
N ILE A 124 -20.00 6.67 5.44
CA ILE A 124 -21.43 6.35 5.29
C ILE A 124 -21.71 5.00 6.00
N ARG A 125 -21.52 4.92 7.31
CA ARG A 125 -22.15 3.89 8.13
C ARG A 125 -23.61 4.31 8.40
N TRP A 126 -24.52 3.60 7.81
CA TRP A 126 -25.95 3.70 8.08
C TRP A 126 -26.21 3.45 9.58
N GLY A 127 -26.78 4.39 10.26
CA GLY A 127 -27.28 4.21 11.61
C GLY A 127 -27.08 5.44 12.50
N GLY A 128 -27.86 6.50 12.33
CA GLY A 128 -27.89 7.61 13.28
C GLY A 128 -28.70 8.79 12.77
N ARG A 129 -29.70 9.15 13.55
CA ARG A 129 -30.69 10.24 13.42
C ARG A 129 -30.22 11.43 12.57
N ARG A 130 -31.09 11.88 11.64
CA ARG A 130 -31.00 13.14 10.90
C ARG A 130 -30.56 14.27 11.85
N GLY A 131 -29.39 14.87 11.64
CA GLY A 131 -29.08 16.09 12.35
C GLY A 131 -27.70 16.68 12.20
N GLU A 132 -26.63 15.92 12.09
CA GLU A 132 -25.30 16.54 12.00
C GLU A 132 -24.43 15.84 10.95
N ARG A 133 -24.37 16.47 9.75
CA ARG A 133 -23.28 16.17 8.81
C ARG A 133 -21.99 16.84 9.33
N ARG A 134 -21.39 16.27 10.34
CA ARG A 134 -19.96 16.49 10.53
C ARG A 134 -19.29 15.82 9.32
N ALA A 135 -18.66 16.59 8.48
CA ALA A 135 -17.72 16.10 7.49
C ALA A 135 -16.59 15.43 8.28
N GLY A 136 -16.77 14.14 8.60
CA GLY A 136 -15.76 13.36 9.30
C GLY A 136 -14.51 13.34 8.44
N VAL A 137 -13.36 13.62 9.05
CA VAL A 137 -12.06 13.38 8.42
C VAL A 137 -12.04 11.95 7.94
N GLY A 138 -11.82 11.74 6.64
CA GLY A 138 -11.88 10.41 6.05
C GLY A 138 -10.87 9.44 6.69
N ASP A 139 -11.20 8.16 6.70
CA ASP A 139 -10.32 7.14 7.28
C ASP A 139 -9.01 6.92 6.50
N ALA A 140 -8.93 7.37 5.25
CA ALA A 140 -7.72 7.25 4.43
C ALA A 140 -6.66 8.27 4.84
N VAL A 141 -5.41 7.83 4.82
CA VAL A 141 -4.23 8.67 5.06
C VAL A 141 -3.42 8.81 3.78
N VAL A 142 -2.96 10.02 3.52
CA VAL A 142 -1.99 10.30 2.44
C VAL A 142 -0.58 10.30 3.03
N VAL A 143 0.35 9.66 2.33
CA VAL A 143 1.78 9.74 2.60
C VAL A 143 2.45 10.41 1.41
N ASP A 144 2.98 11.62 1.61
CA ASP A 144 3.67 12.37 0.56
C ASP A 144 5.16 11.99 0.55
N ALA A 145 5.50 11.09 -0.32
CA ALA A 145 6.87 10.62 -0.58
C ALA A 145 7.43 11.16 -1.90
N SER A 146 6.89 12.27 -2.41
CA SER A 146 7.32 12.87 -3.67
C SER A 146 8.66 13.61 -3.59
N GLY A 147 9.15 13.88 -2.38
CA GLY A 147 10.32 14.72 -2.15
C GLY A 147 10.06 16.22 -2.39
N SER A 148 8.84 16.59 -2.79
CA SER A 148 8.46 17.96 -3.12
C SER A 148 7.87 18.70 -1.92
N VAL A 149 8.12 20.00 -1.85
CA VAL A 149 7.43 20.91 -0.92
C VAL A 149 6.87 22.05 -1.76
N PRO A 150 5.56 22.32 -1.69
CA PRO A 150 4.56 21.83 -0.74
C PRO A 150 4.00 20.42 -0.99
N GLY A 151 4.28 19.76 -2.12
CA GLY A 151 3.80 18.40 -2.41
C GLY A 151 2.26 18.28 -2.36
N VAL A 152 1.75 17.36 -1.54
CA VAL A 152 0.31 17.19 -1.33
C VAL A 152 -0.31 18.35 -0.55
N ALA A 153 0.44 19.06 0.28
CA ALA A 153 -0.06 20.26 0.97
C ALA A 153 -0.35 21.41 0.00
N LEU A 154 -1.35 22.21 0.31
CA LEU A 154 -1.65 23.46 -0.40
C LEU A 154 -1.06 24.64 0.37
N ALA A 155 -0.97 25.80 -0.27
CA ALA A 155 -0.36 27.00 0.33
C ALA A 155 -0.97 27.40 1.69
N GLY A 156 -2.25 27.13 1.94
CA GLY A 156 -2.91 27.39 3.22
C GLY A 156 -2.81 26.29 4.26
N ASP A 157 -2.15 25.16 3.93
CA ASP A 157 -2.08 24.00 4.82
C ASP A 157 -0.83 23.99 5.71
N HIS A 158 0.10 24.95 5.51
CA HIS A 158 1.36 25.01 6.26
C HIS A 158 1.17 25.29 7.74
N ASP A 159 0.15 26.07 8.09
CA ASP A 159 -0.17 26.46 9.48
C ASP A 159 -1.05 25.41 10.19
N VAL A 160 -1.52 24.37 9.49
CA VAL A 160 -2.30 23.31 10.11
C VAL A 160 -1.41 22.51 11.06
N PRO A 161 -1.76 22.45 12.37
CA PRO A 161 -0.95 21.72 13.34
C PRO A 161 -0.96 20.21 13.06
N GLY A 162 0.16 19.56 13.36
CA GLY A 162 0.31 18.12 13.24
C GLY A 162 1.73 17.69 12.92
N VAL A 163 1.98 16.38 13.07
CA VAL A 163 3.27 15.75 12.81
C VAL A 163 3.59 15.77 11.32
N ARG A 164 4.80 16.17 10.99
CA ARG A 164 5.32 16.24 9.63
C ARG A 164 6.60 15.41 9.48
N TRP A 165 7.12 15.30 8.26
CA TRP A 165 8.34 14.52 8.01
C TRP A 165 9.52 14.91 8.89
N ALA A 166 9.71 16.21 9.13
CA ALA A 166 10.80 16.72 9.95
C ALA A 166 10.68 16.38 11.44
N ASP A 167 9.51 15.94 11.90
CA ASP A 167 9.26 15.56 13.30
C ASP A 167 9.48 14.06 13.54
N LEU A 168 9.77 13.27 12.49
CA LEU A 168 9.99 11.85 12.56
C LEU A 168 11.48 11.52 12.52
N ASP A 169 11.92 10.61 13.38
CA ASP A 169 13.30 10.12 13.39
C ASP A 169 13.51 9.07 12.29
N ALA A 170 14.54 9.28 11.46
CA ALA A 170 14.88 8.38 10.36
C ALA A 170 15.55 7.09 10.82
N SER A 171 16.00 7.00 12.07
CA SER A 171 16.58 5.79 12.66
C SER A 171 15.54 4.81 13.17
N GLU A 172 14.26 5.19 13.24
CA GLU A 172 13.19 4.32 13.70
C GLU A 172 12.61 3.47 12.57
N ASP A 173 12.52 2.17 12.78
CA ASP A 173 11.91 1.21 11.84
C ASP A 173 10.39 1.25 11.87
N SER A 174 9.80 1.84 12.92
CA SER A 174 8.35 2.01 13.06
C SER A 174 8.04 3.12 14.08
N TYR A 175 6.86 3.74 13.92
CA TYR A 175 6.36 4.79 14.80
C TYR A 175 5.21 4.30 15.67
N LEU A 176 4.82 5.12 16.65
CA LEU A 176 3.70 4.80 17.52
C LEU A 176 2.39 4.67 16.71
N PRO A 177 1.50 3.73 17.05
CA PRO A 177 0.20 3.57 16.39
C PRO A 177 -0.66 4.84 16.40
N SER A 178 -0.44 5.74 17.37
CA SER A 178 -1.10 7.04 17.47
C SER A 178 -0.63 8.07 16.44
N LEU A 179 0.41 7.79 15.65
CA LEU A 179 0.91 8.71 14.62
C LEU A 179 -0.23 9.24 13.74
N ARG A 180 -1.15 8.36 13.32
CA ARG A 180 -2.31 8.74 12.51
C ARG A 180 -3.11 9.90 13.10
N ASP A 181 -3.34 9.89 14.41
CA ASP A 181 -4.20 10.87 15.07
C ASP A 181 -3.55 12.25 15.20
N HIS A 182 -2.22 12.28 15.09
CA HIS A 182 -1.42 13.49 15.17
C HIS A 182 -1.08 14.08 13.78
N LEU A 183 -1.49 13.43 12.68
CA LEU A 183 -1.27 13.96 11.33
C LEU A 183 -2.15 15.20 11.06
N PRO A 184 -1.63 16.21 10.35
CA PRO A 184 -2.42 17.34 9.90
C PRO A 184 -3.54 16.90 8.95
N VAL A 185 -4.64 17.64 8.97
CA VAL A 185 -5.75 17.44 8.02
C VAL A 185 -5.58 18.43 6.86
N VAL A 186 -5.04 17.92 5.76
CA VAL A 186 -4.73 18.68 4.56
C VAL A 186 -5.80 18.41 3.50
N GLY A 187 -6.49 19.44 3.08
CA GLY A 187 -7.53 19.30 2.06
C GLY A 187 -8.64 18.31 2.41
N GLY A 188 -8.94 18.08 3.70
CA GLY A 188 -9.99 17.20 4.21
C GLY A 188 -9.58 15.74 4.37
N VAL A 189 -8.27 15.41 4.25
CA VAL A 189 -7.71 14.10 4.53
C VAL A 189 -6.52 14.23 5.49
N ARG A 190 -6.29 13.23 6.32
CA ARG A 190 -5.05 13.17 7.11
C ARG A 190 -3.88 12.92 6.20
N ALA A 191 -2.78 13.66 6.38
CA ALA A 191 -1.63 13.52 5.50
C ALA A 191 -0.31 13.70 6.23
N LEU A 192 0.63 12.79 5.99
CA LEU A 192 2.02 12.98 6.37
C LEU A 192 2.72 13.68 5.21
N VAL A 193 3.08 14.95 5.42
CA VAL A 193 3.58 15.87 4.39
C VAL A 193 4.83 16.60 4.85
N GLY A 194 5.54 17.21 3.90
CA GLY A 194 6.64 18.13 4.19
C GLY A 194 6.17 19.53 4.63
N ASP A 195 7.13 20.31 5.11
CA ASP A 195 7.03 21.73 5.40
C ASP A 195 8.30 22.47 5.01
N CYS A 196 8.51 23.70 5.51
CA CYS A 196 9.71 24.48 5.22
C CYS A 196 11.03 23.82 5.67
N ARG A 197 10.97 22.80 6.55
CA ARG A 197 12.12 22.00 7.01
C ARG A 197 12.45 20.84 6.04
N GLY A 198 11.61 20.59 5.05
CA GLY A 198 11.79 19.58 4.03
C GLY A 198 10.63 18.59 3.90
N GLY A 199 10.73 17.74 2.87
CA GLY A 199 9.85 16.60 2.60
C GLY A 199 10.61 15.28 2.70
N ALA A 200 9.95 14.17 2.41
CA ALA A 200 10.57 12.86 2.24
C ALA A 200 10.44 12.40 0.79
N ALA A 201 11.49 11.88 0.22
CA ALA A 201 11.47 11.20 -1.07
C ALA A 201 11.16 9.69 -0.86
N ALA A 202 10.82 8.99 -1.94
CA ALA A 202 10.44 7.59 -1.87
C ALA A 202 11.51 6.66 -1.26
N ASP A 203 12.79 7.03 -1.35
CA ASP A 203 13.91 6.30 -0.75
C ASP A 203 14.21 6.66 0.71
N ASP A 204 13.48 7.59 1.28
CA ASP A 204 13.63 7.96 2.69
C ASP A 204 13.10 6.83 3.59
N PRO A 205 13.90 6.29 4.54
CA PRO A 205 13.50 5.20 5.40
C PRO A 205 12.24 5.51 6.23
N ARG A 206 12.00 6.79 6.56
CA ARG A 206 10.80 7.23 7.27
C ARG A 206 9.51 6.89 6.51
N VAL A 207 9.55 6.85 5.17
CA VAL A 207 8.38 6.51 4.34
C VAL A 207 7.94 5.06 4.61
N VAL A 208 8.89 4.13 4.61
CA VAL A 208 8.62 2.72 4.89
C VAL A 208 8.13 2.54 6.32
N ALA A 209 8.82 3.15 7.30
CA ALA A 209 8.45 3.11 8.71
C ALA A 209 7.03 3.67 8.95
N ALA A 210 6.70 4.81 8.36
CA ALA A 210 5.36 5.41 8.46
C ALA A 210 4.29 4.52 7.83
N CYS A 211 4.52 3.99 6.62
CA CYS A 211 3.57 3.10 5.95
C CYS A 211 3.31 1.81 6.73
N ARG A 212 4.30 1.32 7.49
CA ARG A 212 4.14 0.15 8.37
C ARG A 212 3.36 0.48 9.65
N SER A 213 3.49 1.69 10.14
CA SER A 213 2.91 2.13 11.43
C SER A 213 1.47 2.61 11.31
N LEU A 214 1.09 3.14 10.16
CA LEU A 214 -0.24 3.72 9.94
C LEU A 214 -1.27 2.62 9.71
N ASP A 215 -2.10 2.37 10.74
CA ASP A 215 -3.25 1.45 10.63
C ASP A 215 -4.44 2.15 9.96
N ALA A 216 -4.33 2.33 8.66
CA ALA A 216 -5.34 2.98 7.84
C ALA A 216 -5.23 2.56 6.37
N PRO A 217 -6.26 2.78 5.55
CA PRO A 217 -6.10 2.79 4.11
C PRO A 217 -5.10 3.88 3.69
N LEU A 218 -4.05 3.53 2.95
CA LEU A 218 -3.01 4.46 2.55
C LEU A 218 -3.07 4.80 1.06
N VAL A 219 -2.77 6.06 0.74
CA VAL A 219 -2.50 6.53 -0.62
C VAL A 219 -1.16 7.26 -0.60
N VAL A 220 -0.16 6.70 -1.26
CA VAL A 220 1.20 7.24 -1.29
C VAL A 220 1.42 8.01 -2.58
N ASP A 221 1.86 9.26 -2.47
CA ASP A 221 2.40 10.04 -3.58
C ASP A 221 3.90 9.73 -3.69
N ALA A 222 4.30 8.91 -4.64
CA ALA A 222 5.71 8.56 -4.84
C ALA A 222 6.42 9.52 -5.82
N GLY A 223 5.73 10.56 -6.28
CA GLY A 223 6.27 11.53 -7.23
C GLY A 223 6.52 10.90 -8.60
N ARG A 224 7.78 10.78 -9.02
CA ARG A 224 8.16 10.17 -10.31
C ARG A 224 8.40 8.66 -10.14
N TRP A 225 8.02 7.89 -11.15
CA TRP A 225 8.37 6.47 -11.22
C TRP A 225 9.84 6.31 -11.62
N ASP A 226 10.64 5.91 -10.66
CA ASP A 226 12.07 5.64 -10.78
C ASP A 226 12.45 4.46 -9.87
N GLU A 227 13.73 4.11 -9.82
CA GLU A 227 14.23 3.03 -8.95
C GLU A 227 13.90 3.24 -7.46
N ARG A 228 13.89 4.50 -6.98
CA ARG A 228 13.58 4.82 -5.57
C ARG A 228 12.13 4.51 -5.28
N ALA A 229 11.22 4.95 -6.16
CA ALA A 229 9.80 4.65 -6.07
C ALA A 229 9.54 3.14 -6.16
N ALA A 230 10.22 2.41 -7.04
CA ALA A 230 10.08 0.97 -7.18
C ALA A 230 10.54 0.21 -5.92
N ARG A 231 11.68 0.60 -5.34
CA ARG A 231 12.15 0.05 -4.05
C ARG A 231 11.18 0.33 -2.92
N CYS A 232 10.65 1.55 -2.85
CA CYS A 232 9.64 1.92 -1.86
C CYS A 232 8.39 1.06 -2.00
N VAL A 233 7.82 0.96 -3.21
CA VAL A 233 6.62 0.15 -3.52
C VAL A 233 6.81 -1.30 -3.07
N SER A 234 7.99 -1.87 -3.34
CA SER A 234 8.34 -3.23 -2.90
C SER A 234 8.43 -3.33 -1.38
N ALA A 235 9.13 -2.38 -0.72
CA ALA A 235 9.37 -2.40 0.72
C ALA A 235 8.11 -2.19 1.56
N ILE A 236 7.15 -1.40 1.06
CA ILE A 236 5.85 -1.19 1.73
C ILE A 236 4.79 -2.21 1.33
N HIS A 237 5.10 -3.12 0.41
CA HIS A 237 4.17 -4.11 -0.14
C HIS A 237 2.85 -3.48 -0.59
N ALA A 238 2.94 -2.58 -1.58
CA ALA A 238 1.77 -1.92 -2.13
C ALA A 238 0.81 -2.93 -2.78
N ASP A 239 -0.48 -2.76 -2.55
CA ASP A 239 -1.53 -3.61 -3.14
C ASP A 239 -1.79 -3.26 -4.60
N ALA A 240 -1.56 -1.99 -4.98
CA ALA A 240 -1.68 -1.52 -6.35
C ALA A 240 -0.79 -0.30 -6.62
N LEU A 241 -0.29 -0.22 -7.84
CA LEU A 241 0.44 0.93 -8.38
C LEU A 241 -0.39 1.64 -9.45
N VAL A 242 -0.42 2.95 -9.40
CA VAL A 242 -1.02 3.80 -10.43
C VAL A 242 0.09 4.58 -11.12
N LEU A 243 0.28 4.36 -12.41
CA LEU A 243 1.24 5.09 -13.25
C LEU A 243 0.49 6.14 -14.08
N VAL A 244 0.86 7.40 -13.91
CA VAL A 244 0.26 8.52 -14.65
C VAL A 244 1.18 8.94 -15.79
N THR A 245 0.66 9.01 -17.02
CA THR A 245 1.42 9.34 -18.23
C THR A 245 0.63 10.25 -19.17
N HIS A 246 1.30 10.86 -20.16
CA HIS A 246 0.66 11.51 -21.29
C HIS A 246 0.07 10.49 -22.27
N GLY A 247 -0.95 10.91 -23.04
CA GLY A 247 -1.64 10.05 -24.01
C GLY A 247 -1.01 10.00 -25.41
N ASP A 248 0.02 10.81 -25.63
CA ASP A 248 0.70 10.97 -26.91
C ASP A 248 1.82 9.91 -27.12
N LEU A 249 2.54 10.03 -28.23
CA LEU A 249 3.61 9.12 -28.58
C LEU A 249 4.79 9.21 -27.60
N GLU A 250 5.10 10.42 -27.12
CA GLU A 250 6.19 10.63 -26.17
C GLU A 250 5.88 9.97 -24.81
N GLY A 251 4.63 10.11 -24.33
CA GLY A 251 4.15 9.43 -23.14
C GLY A 251 4.17 7.91 -23.28
N ALA A 252 3.82 7.39 -24.46
CA ALA A 252 3.89 5.95 -24.73
C ALA A 252 5.36 5.45 -24.73
N ALA A 253 6.24 6.17 -25.39
CA ALA A 253 7.68 5.84 -25.43
C ALA A 253 8.32 5.90 -24.04
N ALA A 254 8.01 6.94 -23.25
CA ALA A 254 8.50 7.10 -21.88
C ALA A 254 7.95 5.97 -20.97
N LEU A 255 6.67 5.63 -21.10
CA LEU A 255 6.04 4.52 -20.34
C LEU A 255 6.74 3.19 -20.67
N SER A 256 6.93 2.90 -21.97
CA SER A 256 7.59 1.69 -22.44
C SER A 256 9.01 1.57 -21.91
N ALA A 257 9.83 2.61 -22.12
CA ALA A 257 11.22 2.62 -21.69
C ALA A 257 11.35 2.47 -20.17
N THR A 258 10.57 3.25 -19.42
CA THR A 258 10.62 3.24 -17.95
C THR A 258 10.15 1.90 -17.38
N CYS A 259 9.05 1.32 -17.89
CA CYS A 259 8.56 0.02 -17.40
C CYS A 259 9.44 -1.16 -17.85
N ALA A 260 10.17 -1.04 -18.96
CA ALA A 260 11.14 -2.05 -19.35
C ALA A 260 12.39 -2.06 -18.46
N GLU A 261 12.85 -0.88 -18.04
CA GLU A 261 13.98 -0.71 -17.14
C GLU A 261 13.59 -0.99 -15.69
N ILE A 262 12.43 -0.48 -15.26
CA ILE A 262 11.93 -0.54 -13.88
C ILE A 262 10.51 -1.13 -13.89
N PRO A 263 10.39 -2.45 -13.98
CA PRO A 263 9.08 -3.10 -14.03
C PRO A 263 8.31 -2.90 -12.72
N PRO A 264 6.99 -2.67 -12.79
CA PRO A 264 6.14 -2.58 -11.61
C PRO A 264 6.23 -3.85 -10.74
N PRO A 265 6.54 -3.73 -9.44
CA PRO A 265 6.67 -4.89 -8.55
C PRO A 265 5.31 -5.45 -8.08
N CYS A 266 4.22 -4.77 -8.40
CA CYS A 266 2.85 -5.20 -8.11
C CYS A 266 1.92 -4.85 -9.27
N SER A 267 0.65 -5.23 -9.18
CA SER A 267 -0.34 -4.92 -10.21
C SER A 267 -0.47 -3.43 -10.44
N ALA A 268 -0.34 -2.99 -11.70
CA ALA A 268 -0.35 -1.60 -12.08
C ALA A 268 -1.61 -1.21 -12.87
N ILE A 269 -2.03 0.04 -12.71
CA ILE A 269 -3.07 0.71 -13.49
C ILE A 269 -2.43 1.91 -14.17
N THR A 270 -2.60 2.06 -15.48
CA THR A 270 -2.10 3.21 -16.22
C THR A 270 -3.19 4.27 -16.32
N LEU A 271 -2.88 5.49 -15.90
CA LEU A 271 -3.73 6.66 -16.09
C LEU A 271 -3.17 7.57 -17.17
N VAL A 272 -3.98 7.89 -18.16
CA VAL A 272 -3.66 8.92 -19.15
C VAL A 272 -4.17 10.27 -18.67
N CYS A 273 -3.36 11.32 -18.83
CA CYS A 273 -3.68 12.67 -18.45
C CYS A 273 -5.07 13.10 -18.95
N ALA A 274 -5.75 13.93 -18.16
CA ALA A 274 -7.12 14.35 -18.47
C ALA A 274 -7.15 15.23 -19.73
N GLY A 275 -8.13 14.95 -20.58
CA GLY A 275 -8.29 15.67 -21.86
C GLY A 275 -7.53 15.05 -23.04
N GLU A 276 -6.56 14.21 -22.79
CA GLU A 276 -5.79 13.54 -23.82
C GLU A 276 -6.48 12.27 -24.35
N ARG A 277 -6.26 11.96 -25.63
CA ARG A 277 -6.65 10.69 -26.24
C ARG A 277 -5.40 9.81 -26.32
N TRP A 278 -5.48 8.59 -25.76
CA TRP A 278 -4.38 7.65 -25.91
C TRP A 278 -4.43 6.91 -27.25
N GLY A 279 -3.29 6.84 -27.92
CA GLY A 279 -3.10 6.07 -29.14
C GLY A 279 -2.86 4.57 -28.87
N ALA A 280 -2.65 3.83 -29.95
CA ALA A 280 -2.28 2.40 -29.89
C ALA A 280 -1.02 2.17 -29.06
N GLY A 281 0.00 3.02 -29.18
CA GLY A 281 1.26 2.89 -28.46
C GLY A 281 1.10 2.83 -26.95
N VAL A 282 0.24 3.66 -26.31
CA VAL A 282 -0.01 3.58 -24.88
C VAL A 282 -0.66 2.24 -24.50
N ARG A 283 -1.56 1.72 -25.37
CA ARG A 283 -2.21 0.43 -25.13
C ARG A 283 -1.26 -0.75 -25.16
N GLU A 284 -0.28 -0.71 -26.05
CA GLU A 284 0.72 -1.77 -26.21
C GLU A 284 1.76 -1.76 -25.10
N CYS A 285 2.07 -0.56 -24.55
CA CYS A 285 3.10 -0.39 -23.53
C CYS A 285 2.59 -0.41 -22.09
N ALA A 286 1.27 -0.30 -21.87
CA ALA A 286 0.72 -0.21 -20.54
C ALA A 286 0.85 -1.53 -19.75
N PRO A 287 1.41 -1.50 -18.55
CA PRO A 287 1.58 -2.72 -17.72
C PRO A 287 0.26 -3.25 -17.13
N GLY A 288 -0.87 -2.60 -17.40
CA GLY A 288 -2.18 -2.97 -16.88
C GLY A 288 -3.32 -2.17 -17.50
N PRO A 289 -4.52 -2.17 -16.88
CA PRO A 289 -5.68 -1.47 -17.42
C PRO A 289 -5.42 0.02 -17.57
N ILE A 290 -5.95 0.60 -18.66
CA ILE A 290 -5.80 2.02 -18.98
C ILE A 290 -7.09 2.76 -18.65
N LEU A 291 -6.96 3.83 -17.89
CA LEU A 291 -8.06 4.71 -17.52
C LEU A 291 -7.67 6.18 -17.76
N ARG A 292 -8.67 7.06 -17.77
CA ARG A 292 -8.43 8.51 -17.78
C ARG A 292 -8.18 9.01 -16.36
N ALA A 293 -7.17 9.83 -16.22
CA ALA A 293 -6.90 10.51 -14.96
C ALA A 293 -8.11 11.37 -14.53
N PRO A 294 -8.58 11.25 -13.29
CA PRO A 294 -9.65 12.09 -12.78
C PRO A 294 -9.11 13.51 -12.48
N THR A 295 -9.84 14.55 -12.90
CA THR A 295 -9.57 15.95 -12.50
C THR A 295 -10.52 16.45 -11.43
N ARG A 296 -11.63 15.75 -11.23
CA ARG A 296 -12.67 16.08 -10.25
C ARG A 296 -13.42 14.83 -9.84
N PRO A 297 -14.20 14.88 -8.74
CA PRO A 297 -15.12 13.79 -8.40
C PRO A 297 -16.09 13.53 -9.56
N GLY A 298 -16.21 12.27 -9.98
CA GLY A 298 -17.04 11.93 -11.12
C GLY A 298 -16.81 10.50 -11.66
N ARG A 299 -17.16 10.30 -12.92
CA ARG A 299 -17.13 8.97 -13.58
C ARG A 299 -15.71 8.37 -13.59
N ASN A 300 -14.71 9.15 -13.98
CA ASN A 300 -13.33 8.66 -14.05
C ASN A 300 -12.79 8.26 -12.68
N LEU A 301 -13.07 9.06 -11.64
CA LEU A 301 -12.66 8.72 -10.28
C LEU A 301 -13.34 7.44 -9.79
N ARG A 302 -14.63 7.26 -10.06
CA ARG A 302 -15.34 6.02 -9.72
C ARG A 302 -14.81 4.80 -10.47
N ALA A 303 -14.41 4.96 -11.74
CA ALA A 303 -13.79 3.91 -12.52
C ALA A 303 -12.42 3.51 -11.93
N LEU A 304 -11.59 4.50 -11.59
CA LEU A 304 -10.30 4.27 -10.94
C LEU A 304 -10.47 3.57 -9.59
N MET A 305 -11.39 4.02 -8.75
CA MET A 305 -11.63 3.40 -7.44
C MET A 305 -12.04 1.94 -7.56
N ARG A 306 -12.93 1.60 -8.53
CA ARG A 306 -13.31 0.20 -8.79
C ARG A 306 -12.13 -0.65 -9.26
N ALA A 307 -11.31 -0.12 -10.16
CA ALA A 307 -10.13 -0.83 -10.64
C ALA A 307 -9.12 -1.09 -9.50
N LEU A 308 -8.87 -0.10 -8.65
CA LEU A 308 -8.00 -0.24 -7.49
C LEU A 308 -8.53 -1.27 -6.48
N GLU A 309 -9.81 -1.25 -6.18
CA GLU A 309 -10.47 -2.23 -5.30
C GLU A 309 -10.38 -3.65 -5.89
N SER A 310 -10.60 -3.80 -7.20
CA SER A 310 -10.49 -5.10 -7.90
C SER A 310 -9.06 -5.64 -7.85
N VAL A 311 -8.07 -4.83 -8.16
CA VAL A 311 -6.65 -5.23 -8.12
C VAL A 311 -6.23 -5.60 -6.70
N SER A 312 -6.60 -4.80 -5.70
CA SER A 312 -6.26 -5.08 -4.30
C SER A 312 -6.90 -6.37 -3.77
N SER A 313 -8.12 -6.69 -4.19
CA SER A 313 -8.78 -7.93 -3.79
C SER A 313 -8.10 -9.18 -4.36
N MET A 314 -7.54 -9.07 -5.56
CA MET A 314 -6.77 -10.17 -6.19
C MET A 314 -5.42 -10.40 -5.47
N SER A 315 -4.76 -9.32 -5.04
CA SER A 315 -3.51 -9.41 -4.28
C SER A 315 -3.71 -10.05 -2.90
N ALA A 316 -4.85 -9.82 -2.26
CA ALA A 316 -5.21 -10.41 -0.96
C ALA A 316 -5.54 -11.91 -1.06
N GLY A 317 -5.97 -12.41 -2.22
CA GLY A 317 -6.35 -13.80 -2.45
C GLY A 317 -5.19 -14.79 -2.65
N GLY A 318 -3.93 -14.38 -2.54
CA GLY A 318 -2.77 -15.28 -2.44
C GLY A 318 -2.36 -16.02 -3.73
N ALA A 319 -2.97 -15.77 -4.88
CA ALA A 319 -2.51 -16.31 -6.15
C ALA A 319 -1.48 -15.35 -6.77
N ALA A 320 -0.20 -15.61 -6.55
CA ALA A 320 0.86 -14.95 -7.31
C ALA A 320 0.67 -15.30 -8.79
N ARG A 321 0.14 -14.34 -9.55
CA ARG A 321 0.06 -14.46 -11.01
C ARG A 321 1.47 -14.35 -11.58
N PRO A 322 1.88 -15.23 -12.51
CA PRO A 322 3.19 -15.11 -13.16
C PRO A 322 3.28 -13.74 -13.87
N PRO A 323 4.44 -13.06 -13.81
CA PRO A 323 4.65 -11.80 -14.50
C PRO A 323 4.51 -12.02 -16.02
N GLY A 324 3.60 -11.28 -16.68
CA GLY A 324 3.46 -11.26 -18.12
C GLY A 324 2.07 -11.50 -18.73
N GLU A 325 1.06 -11.90 -17.98
CA GLU A 325 -0.30 -12.01 -18.54
C GLU A 325 -1.11 -10.72 -18.37
N PRO A 326 -1.60 -10.08 -19.44
CA PRO A 326 -2.41 -8.88 -19.36
C PRO A 326 -3.77 -9.15 -18.70
N LEU A 327 -4.17 -8.30 -17.75
CA LEU A 327 -5.49 -8.31 -17.16
C LEU A 327 -6.49 -7.72 -18.17
N VAL A 328 -7.26 -8.56 -18.81
CA VAL A 328 -8.39 -8.12 -19.64
C VAL A 328 -9.57 -7.81 -18.71
N ILE A 329 -9.68 -6.56 -18.29
CA ILE A 329 -10.92 -6.05 -17.70
C ILE A 329 -11.78 -5.56 -18.89
N GLU A 330 -12.76 -6.36 -19.31
CA GLU A 330 -13.75 -5.92 -20.29
C GLU A 330 -14.44 -4.64 -19.76
N ALA A 331 -14.05 -3.50 -20.29
CA ALA A 331 -14.82 -2.27 -20.17
C ALA A 331 -16.07 -2.43 -21.05
N ARG A 332 -17.15 -2.98 -20.50
CA ARG A 332 -18.46 -2.93 -21.16
C ARG A 332 -18.79 -1.46 -21.43
N HIS A 333 -18.82 -1.13 -22.70
CA HIS A 333 -19.30 0.14 -23.19
C HIS A 333 -20.76 0.32 -22.75
N ALA A 334 -21.02 1.34 -21.93
CA ALA A 334 -22.33 1.91 -21.68
C ALA A 334 -22.21 3.43 -21.73
#